data_405a2f8c667d128a775179a7412a0b9f
#
_entry.id   405a2f8c667d128a775179a7412a0b9f
#
_cell.length_a   1.000
_cell.length_b   1.000
_cell.length_c   1.000
_cell.angle_alpha   90.00
_cell.angle_beta   90.00
_cell.angle_gamma   90.00
#
_symmetry.space_group_name_H-M   'P 1'
#
loop_
_entity.id
_entity.type
_entity.pdbx_description
1 polymer ?
#
loop_
_entity_poly.entity_id
_entity_poly.type
_entity_poly.pdbx_seq_one_letter_code
_entity_poly.pdbx_strand_id
1 'polypeptide(L)'
;MNLAVNYSEAAADLLEKGQIAIDRFKCPAWPDLIATVRHIHPTYVHFPLTAGQGIGNAFDMETHEVADWSTIEGLLTHTNTPFVNIHLAPTVRDHVDIPADTQEPEHVERLITCLIRDVRAVVEQFGPERVIVENDHDNGGKYLRPALLPDVIHRVVDETGCGLLLDISHARLAARHLGMDAWEYIHALPVERLREIHVTGIQHFDARWVGLLCRAGVDAGVIQGLAGRQVDHLPLITDDWAFAAQSLDHIRCGVWGQPWIVALEYGGVGPVWEAVAEMEVLREQVPRLYELVKGCCVPEPA
;
A
#
# COMPACT_ATOMS: atom_id res chain seq x y z
N MET A 1 -15.23 -8.29 6.51
CA MET A 1 -13.83 -7.87 6.30
C MET A 1 -13.27 -7.36 7.62
N ASN A 2 -11.96 -7.49 7.83
CA ASN A 2 -11.28 -6.88 8.97
C ASN A 2 -10.85 -5.45 8.62
N LEU A 3 -10.75 -4.58 9.65
CA LEU A 3 -10.11 -3.26 9.52
C LEU A 3 -8.75 -3.28 10.20
N ALA A 4 -7.73 -2.80 9.51
CA ALA A 4 -6.45 -2.46 10.10
C ALA A 4 -6.16 -0.96 9.97
N VAL A 5 -5.25 -0.51 10.82
CA VAL A 5 -4.70 0.85 10.80
C VAL A 5 -3.18 0.74 10.92
N ASN A 6 -2.44 1.59 10.22
CA ASN A 6 -1.00 1.70 10.43
C ASN A 6 -0.72 1.91 11.92
N TYR A 7 0.20 1.11 12.46
CA TYR A 7 0.61 1.34 13.83
C TYR A 7 1.27 2.71 13.97
N SER A 8 0.83 3.44 14.95
CA SER A 8 1.47 4.64 15.49
C SER A 8 1.19 4.72 16.99
N GLU A 9 2.00 5.43 17.74
CA GLU A 9 1.73 5.65 19.18
C GLU A 9 0.37 6.32 19.39
N ALA A 10 -0.01 7.25 18.51
CA ALA A 10 -1.31 7.90 18.57
C ALA A 10 -2.48 6.92 18.38
N ALA A 11 -2.37 5.98 17.44
CA ALA A 11 -3.40 4.96 17.22
C ALA A 11 -3.48 3.98 18.41
N ALA A 12 -2.34 3.57 18.96
CA ALA A 12 -2.28 2.70 20.12
C ALA A 12 -2.91 3.35 21.36
N ASP A 13 -2.61 4.63 21.63
CA ASP A 13 -3.19 5.41 22.73
C ASP A 13 -4.72 5.55 22.61
N LEU A 14 -5.22 5.81 21.40
CA LEU A 14 -6.67 5.88 21.16
C LEU A 14 -7.36 4.53 21.34
N LEU A 15 -6.73 3.44 20.92
CA LEU A 15 -7.24 2.09 21.07
C LEU A 15 -7.31 1.70 22.57
N GLU A 16 -6.24 1.96 23.32
CA GLU A 16 -6.19 1.69 24.77
C GLU A 16 -7.27 2.47 25.54
N LYS A 17 -7.55 3.72 25.13
CA LYS A 17 -8.63 4.55 25.70
C LYS A 17 -10.03 4.16 25.21
N GLY A 18 -10.17 3.18 24.33
CA GLY A 18 -11.46 2.75 23.76
C GLY A 18 -12.10 3.81 22.84
N GLN A 19 -11.31 4.73 22.28
CA GLN A 19 -11.80 5.80 21.41
C GLN A 19 -11.84 5.40 19.95
N ILE A 20 -11.12 4.35 19.57
CA ILE A 20 -11.21 3.69 18.26
C ILE A 20 -11.36 2.19 18.44
N ALA A 21 -11.87 1.51 17.41
CA ALA A 21 -11.92 0.06 17.30
C ALA A 21 -11.30 -0.39 15.98
N ILE A 22 -10.42 -1.37 16.04
CA ILE A 22 -9.76 -1.99 14.90
C ILE A 22 -9.65 -3.49 15.12
N ASP A 23 -9.43 -4.27 14.06
CA ASP A 23 -9.19 -5.70 14.19
C ASP A 23 -7.68 -6.01 14.28
N ARG A 24 -6.84 -5.19 13.63
CA ARG A 24 -5.38 -5.38 13.62
C ARG A 24 -4.65 -4.05 13.47
N PHE A 25 -3.40 -4.02 13.94
CA PHE A 25 -2.42 -3.05 13.47
C PHE A 25 -1.71 -3.56 12.23
N LYS A 26 -1.48 -2.66 11.24
CA LYS A 26 -0.55 -2.85 10.14
C LYS A 26 0.82 -2.37 10.56
N CYS A 27 1.83 -3.23 10.51
CA CYS A 27 3.19 -2.90 10.91
C CYS A 27 4.19 -3.15 9.76
N PRO A 28 5.25 -2.34 9.63
CA PRO A 28 6.38 -2.69 8.79
C PRO A 28 7.07 -3.96 9.31
N ALA A 29 7.94 -4.55 8.50
CA ALA A 29 8.63 -5.81 8.79
C ALA A 29 9.78 -5.64 9.82
N TRP A 30 9.54 -4.89 10.88
CA TRP A 30 10.52 -4.63 11.95
C TRP A 30 10.28 -5.56 13.15
N PRO A 31 11.16 -6.55 13.38
CA PRO A 31 10.92 -7.58 14.40
C PRO A 31 10.69 -7.02 15.81
N ASP A 32 11.47 -6.03 16.24
CA ASP A 32 11.37 -5.43 17.57
C ASP A 32 10.06 -4.66 17.77
N LEU A 33 9.64 -3.91 16.74
CA LEU A 33 8.36 -3.22 16.73
C LEU A 33 7.20 -4.22 16.82
N ILE A 34 7.22 -5.24 15.98
CA ILE A 34 6.20 -6.29 15.94
C ILE A 34 6.11 -7.00 17.27
N ALA A 35 7.27 -7.33 17.90
CA ALA A 35 7.30 -7.95 19.21
C ALA A 35 6.60 -7.08 20.27
N THR A 36 6.79 -5.75 20.21
CA THR A 36 6.15 -4.80 21.12
C THR A 36 4.65 -4.67 20.83
N VAL A 37 4.28 -4.40 19.59
CA VAL A 37 2.89 -4.08 19.20
C VAL A 37 1.94 -5.28 19.41
N ARG A 38 2.41 -6.49 19.20
CA ARG A 38 1.62 -7.72 19.43
C ARG A 38 1.13 -7.90 20.87
N HIS A 39 1.78 -7.30 21.85
CA HIS A 39 1.32 -7.29 23.23
C HIS A 39 0.17 -6.31 23.47
N ILE A 40 0.00 -5.33 22.57
CA ILE A 40 -1.06 -4.32 22.63
C ILE A 40 -2.31 -4.83 21.90
N HIS A 41 -2.15 -5.31 20.65
CA HIS A 41 -3.26 -5.73 19.80
C HIS A 41 -2.80 -6.71 18.72
N PRO A 42 -3.70 -7.54 18.14
CA PRO A 42 -3.40 -8.33 16.97
C PRO A 42 -2.79 -7.49 15.86
N THR A 43 -1.74 -8.01 15.22
CA THR A 43 -0.92 -7.28 14.26
C THR A 43 -0.76 -8.10 12.99
N TYR A 44 -0.57 -7.46 11.84
CA TYR A 44 -0.07 -8.09 10.63
C TYR A 44 1.09 -7.30 10.03
N VAL A 45 1.87 -7.96 9.20
CA VAL A 45 3.07 -7.38 8.59
C VAL A 45 2.78 -6.95 7.16
N HIS A 46 3.23 -5.76 6.82
CA HIS A 46 3.38 -5.31 5.44
C HIS A 46 4.87 -5.23 5.13
N PHE A 47 5.30 -5.99 4.12
CA PHE A 47 6.71 -6.13 3.77
C PHE A 47 7.14 -5.03 2.79
N PRO A 48 8.34 -4.43 2.96
CA PRO A 48 8.88 -3.43 2.04
C PRO A 48 9.54 -4.09 0.81
N LEU A 49 8.92 -5.12 0.27
CA LEU A 49 9.45 -5.90 -0.83
C LEU A 49 9.04 -5.31 -2.18
N THR A 50 9.97 -5.30 -3.14
CA THR A 50 9.73 -4.88 -4.51
C THR A 50 10.11 -5.97 -5.51
N ALA A 51 9.43 -5.96 -6.65
CA ALA A 51 9.75 -6.74 -7.83
C ALA A 51 10.03 -5.80 -9.02
N GLY A 52 10.79 -6.32 -9.99
CA GLY A 52 11.07 -5.65 -11.24
C GLY A 52 12.55 -5.38 -11.50
N GLN A 53 13.44 -5.72 -10.56
CA GLN A 53 14.89 -5.66 -10.75
C GLN A 53 15.39 -6.73 -11.70
N GLY A 54 14.62 -7.80 -11.91
CA GLY A 54 14.98 -8.95 -12.74
C GLY A 54 16.05 -9.85 -12.11
N ILE A 55 16.13 -9.86 -10.78
CA ILE A 55 17.14 -10.64 -10.04
C ILE A 55 16.70 -12.09 -9.74
N GLY A 56 15.44 -12.43 -9.99
CA GLY A 56 14.85 -13.73 -9.63
C GLY A 56 14.63 -13.87 -8.13
N ASN A 57 14.30 -12.78 -7.46
CA ASN A 57 13.96 -12.67 -6.06
C ASN A 57 13.24 -11.34 -5.83
N ALA A 58 12.63 -11.13 -4.65
CA ALA A 58 12.21 -9.81 -4.21
C ALA A 58 13.41 -9.05 -3.60
N PHE A 59 13.33 -7.74 -3.67
CA PHE A 59 14.31 -6.81 -3.11
C PHE A 59 13.67 -6.05 -1.95
N ASP A 60 14.35 -6.00 -0.81
CA ASP A 60 13.90 -5.23 0.35
C ASP A 60 14.38 -3.78 0.23
N MET A 61 13.42 -2.84 0.17
CA MET A 61 13.72 -1.42 0.01
C MET A 61 14.35 -0.76 1.24
N GLU A 62 14.15 -1.32 2.42
CA GLU A 62 14.68 -0.77 3.67
C GLU A 62 16.10 -1.21 3.93
N THR A 63 16.39 -2.51 3.76
CA THR A 63 17.73 -3.06 3.97
C THR A 63 18.64 -2.90 2.76
N HIS A 64 18.06 -2.64 1.59
CA HIS A 64 18.75 -2.64 0.30
C HIS A 64 19.41 -3.98 -0.03
N GLU A 65 18.78 -5.07 0.37
CA GLU A 65 19.26 -6.43 0.17
C GLU A 65 18.20 -7.30 -0.51
N VAL A 66 18.62 -8.47 -0.96
CA VAL A 66 17.73 -9.51 -1.45
C VAL A 66 16.93 -10.08 -0.29
N ALA A 67 15.64 -10.33 -0.50
CA ALA A 67 14.74 -10.81 0.55
C ALA A 67 15.22 -12.11 1.20
N ASP A 68 15.24 -12.13 2.53
CA ASP A 68 15.50 -13.34 3.33
C ASP A 68 14.19 -14.08 3.63
N TRP A 69 14.00 -15.19 2.93
CA TRP A 69 12.79 -16.02 3.06
C TRP A 69 12.55 -16.53 4.48
N SER A 70 13.62 -16.83 5.23
CA SER A 70 13.52 -17.34 6.60
C SER A 70 12.94 -16.28 7.54
N THR A 71 13.40 -15.06 7.42
CA THR A 71 12.89 -13.91 8.18
C THR A 71 11.43 -13.63 7.83
N ILE A 72 11.08 -13.62 6.54
CA ILE A 72 9.71 -13.42 6.07
C ILE A 72 8.77 -14.50 6.63
N GLU A 73 9.10 -15.79 6.48
CA GLU A 73 8.28 -16.89 7.01
C GLU A 73 8.13 -16.81 8.54
N GLY A 74 9.20 -16.42 9.23
CA GLY A 74 9.16 -16.17 10.66
C GLY A 74 8.14 -15.10 11.04
N LEU A 75 8.16 -13.96 10.37
CA LEU A 75 7.23 -12.84 10.60
C LEU A 75 5.79 -13.22 10.25
N LEU A 76 5.55 -13.87 9.11
CA LEU A 76 4.23 -14.37 8.73
C LEU A 76 3.63 -15.27 9.81
N THR A 77 4.44 -16.23 10.30
CA THR A 77 4.04 -17.18 11.34
C THR A 77 3.75 -16.47 12.66
N HIS A 78 4.64 -15.56 13.08
CA HIS A 78 4.51 -14.86 14.35
C HIS A 78 3.29 -13.94 14.43
N THR A 79 2.85 -13.38 13.30
CA THR A 79 1.73 -12.41 13.23
C THR A 79 0.44 -13.01 12.68
N ASN A 80 0.44 -14.27 12.25
CA ASN A 80 -0.64 -14.87 11.46
C ASN A 80 -1.02 -14.00 10.23
N THR A 81 -0.02 -13.41 9.58
CA THR A 81 -0.21 -12.70 8.32
C THR A 81 -0.35 -13.73 7.20
N PRO A 82 -1.46 -13.70 6.42
CA PRO A 82 -1.69 -14.75 5.43
C PRO A 82 -0.87 -14.57 4.14
N PHE A 83 -0.46 -13.35 3.84
CA PHE A 83 0.13 -13.01 2.55
C PHE A 83 1.51 -12.36 2.68
N VAL A 84 2.38 -12.65 1.71
CA VAL A 84 3.55 -11.84 1.38
C VAL A 84 3.13 -10.84 0.32
N ASN A 85 3.20 -9.55 0.62
CA ASN A 85 2.97 -8.48 -0.34
C ASN A 85 4.28 -8.07 -1.02
N ILE A 86 4.17 -7.67 -2.30
CA ILE A 86 5.30 -7.22 -3.12
C ILE A 86 4.84 -6.05 -3.96
N HIS A 87 5.52 -4.90 -3.89
CA HIS A 87 5.27 -3.76 -4.75
C HIS A 87 5.79 -4.02 -6.18
N LEU A 88 5.00 -3.72 -7.18
CA LEU A 88 5.43 -3.72 -8.58
C LEU A 88 6.12 -2.38 -8.88
N ALA A 89 7.35 -2.22 -8.44
CA ALA A 89 8.04 -0.94 -8.39
C ALA A 89 9.47 -0.97 -8.98
N PRO A 90 9.65 -1.33 -10.28
CA PRO A 90 10.95 -1.22 -10.95
C PRO A 90 11.39 0.24 -11.01
N THR A 91 12.63 0.53 -10.62
CA THR A 91 13.12 1.89 -10.54
C THR A 91 13.99 2.28 -11.74
N VAL A 92 14.08 3.60 -12.01
CA VAL A 92 15.02 4.14 -13.00
C VAL A 92 16.49 3.84 -12.65
N ARG A 93 16.79 3.51 -11.39
CA ARG A 93 18.13 3.13 -10.95
C ARG A 93 18.49 1.70 -11.35
N ASP A 94 17.50 0.81 -11.32
CA ASP A 94 17.67 -0.60 -11.69
C ASP A 94 17.79 -0.76 -13.21
N HIS A 95 17.21 0.17 -13.97
CA HIS A 95 17.11 0.15 -15.42
C HIS A 95 17.57 1.48 -16.03
N VAL A 96 18.85 1.82 -15.87
CA VAL A 96 19.43 3.11 -16.26
C VAL A 96 19.33 3.43 -17.77
N ASP A 97 19.11 2.43 -18.58
CA ASP A 97 18.94 2.52 -20.04
C ASP A 97 17.46 2.69 -20.45
N ILE A 98 16.51 2.63 -19.50
CA ILE A 98 15.08 2.77 -19.75
C ILE A 98 14.59 4.13 -19.23
N PRO A 99 14.05 5.01 -20.09
CA PRO A 99 13.42 6.25 -19.63
C PRO A 99 12.21 5.98 -18.71
N ALA A 100 12.02 6.81 -17.68
CA ALA A 100 10.93 6.65 -16.71
C ALA A 100 9.55 6.50 -17.38
N ASP A 101 9.24 7.36 -18.35
CA ASP A 101 7.97 7.41 -19.07
C ASP A 101 7.99 6.65 -20.41
N THR A 102 8.84 5.63 -20.53
CA THR A 102 8.96 4.85 -21.75
C THR A 102 7.61 4.27 -22.20
N GLN A 103 7.38 4.28 -23.53
CA GLN A 103 6.27 3.60 -24.18
C GLN A 103 6.79 2.60 -25.25
N GLU A 104 8.09 2.43 -25.34
CA GLU A 104 8.70 1.52 -26.29
C GLU A 104 8.34 0.07 -25.97
N PRO A 105 7.76 -0.69 -26.90
CA PRO A 105 7.30 -2.07 -26.65
C PRO A 105 8.41 -3.00 -26.12
N GLU A 106 9.64 -2.83 -26.60
CA GLU A 106 10.78 -3.62 -26.15
C GLU A 106 11.11 -3.39 -24.67
N HIS A 107 11.04 -2.13 -24.20
CA HIS A 107 11.23 -1.79 -22.81
C HIS A 107 10.11 -2.34 -21.94
N VAL A 108 8.86 -2.24 -22.42
CA VAL A 108 7.69 -2.79 -21.70
C VAL A 108 7.82 -4.30 -21.52
N GLU A 109 8.11 -5.05 -22.59
CA GLU A 109 8.27 -6.52 -22.53
C GLU A 109 9.45 -6.94 -21.65
N ARG A 110 10.55 -6.19 -21.68
CA ARG A 110 11.68 -6.43 -20.77
C ARG A 110 11.28 -6.27 -19.32
N LEU A 111 10.55 -5.22 -18.97
CA LEU A 111 10.09 -4.97 -17.60
C LEU A 111 9.08 -6.00 -17.14
N ILE A 112 8.13 -6.40 -18.00
CA ILE A 112 7.22 -7.51 -17.72
C ILE A 112 8.00 -8.79 -17.39
N THR A 113 9.01 -9.10 -18.17
CA THR A 113 9.87 -10.28 -17.94
C THR A 113 10.58 -10.20 -16.58
N CYS A 114 11.09 -9.03 -16.20
CA CYS A 114 11.72 -8.81 -14.90
C CYS A 114 10.71 -8.98 -13.75
N LEU A 115 9.54 -8.34 -13.85
CA LEU A 115 8.47 -8.41 -12.85
C LEU A 115 8.01 -9.86 -12.64
N ILE A 116 7.67 -10.57 -13.72
CA ILE A 116 7.20 -11.96 -13.65
C ILE A 116 8.28 -12.87 -13.06
N ARG A 117 9.53 -12.68 -13.44
CA ARG A 117 10.66 -13.46 -12.91
C ARG A 117 10.80 -13.29 -11.40
N ASP A 118 10.73 -12.06 -10.91
CA ASP A 118 10.92 -11.77 -9.50
C ASP A 118 9.72 -12.26 -8.68
N VAL A 119 8.48 -11.95 -9.10
CA VAL A 119 7.26 -12.42 -8.43
C VAL A 119 7.18 -13.95 -8.43
N ARG A 120 7.56 -14.61 -9.54
CA ARG A 120 7.57 -16.08 -9.64
C ARG A 120 8.50 -16.72 -8.60
N ALA A 121 9.67 -16.12 -8.34
CA ALA A 121 10.56 -16.62 -7.30
C ALA A 121 9.93 -16.59 -5.90
N VAL A 122 9.15 -15.56 -5.59
CA VAL A 122 8.40 -15.47 -4.33
C VAL A 122 7.25 -16.49 -4.31
N VAL A 123 6.53 -16.64 -5.42
CA VAL A 123 5.47 -17.65 -5.56
C VAL A 123 6.02 -19.06 -5.43
N GLU A 124 7.17 -19.37 -5.99
CA GLU A 124 7.85 -20.66 -5.82
C GLU A 124 8.21 -20.95 -4.35
N GLN A 125 8.52 -19.92 -3.57
CA GLN A 125 8.85 -20.04 -2.15
C GLN A 125 7.60 -20.21 -1.26
N PHE A 126 6.53 -19.42 -1.49
CA PHE A 126 5.41 -19.30 -0.56
C PHE A 126 4.09 -19.90 -1.06
N GLY A 127 3.99 -20.20 -2.35
CA GLY A 127 2.76 -20.60 -3.03
C GLY A 127 1.95 -19.42 -3.56
N PRO A 128 1.29 -19.57 -4.73
CA PRO A 128 0.58 -18.46 -5.38
C PRO A 128 -0.59 -17.91 -4.54
N GLU A 129 -1.19 -18.73 -3.70
CA GLU A 129 -2.29 -18.36 -2.81
C GLU A 129 -1.85 -17.48 -1.63
N ARG A 130 -0.54 -17.44 -1.33
CA ARG A 130 0.05 -16.64 -0.24
C ARG A 130 0.82 -15.42 -0.72
N VAL A 131 0.88 -15.16 -2.01
CA VAL A 131 1.58 -14.00 -2.58
C VAL A 131 0.57 -13.04 -3.17
N ILE A 132 0.72 -11.76 -2.86
CA ILE A 132 -0.08 -10.66 -3.42
C ILE A 132 0.85 -9.59 -3.97
N VAL A 133 0.51 -9.05 -5.15
CA VAL A 133 1.24 -7.92 -5.72
C VAL A 133 0.45 -6.63 -5.53
N GLU A 134 1.14 -5.56 -5.21
CA GLU A 134 0.57 -4.24 -4.98
C GLU A 134 0.80 -3.37 -6.21
N ASN A 135 -0.28 -2.71 -6.67
CA ASN A 135 -0.17 -1.64 -7.65
C ASN A 135 0.49 -0.41 -7.01
N ASP A 136 1.39 0.21 -7.73
CA ASP A 136 2.11 1.40 -7.27
C ASP A 136 1.78 2.62 -8.16
N HIS A 137 2.39 3.77 -7.87
CA HIS A 137 2.30 4.98 -8.66
C HIS A 137 3.71 5.45 -9.09
N ASP A 138 3.83 6.51 -9.89
CA ASP A 138 5.11 6.96 -10.46
C ASP A 138 6.16 7.42 -9.42
N ASN A 139 5.75 7.64 -8.19
CA ASN A 139 6.59 8.12 -7.09
C ASN A 139 7.49 9.31 -7.50
N GLY A 140 6.90 10.25 -8.27
CA GLY A 140 7.62 11.41 -8.77
C GLY A 140 8.70 11.09 -9.80
N GLY A 141 8.44 10.13 -10.67
CA GLY A 141 9.34 9.71 -11.73
C GLY A 141 10.47 8.79 -11.29
N LYS A 142 10.36 8.19 -10.09
CA LYS A 142 11.33 7.19 -9.62
C LYS A 142 11.02 5.79 -10.16
N TYR A 143 9.72 5.46 -10.31
CA TYR A 143 9.25 4.17 -10.82
C TYR A 143 8.96 4.27 -12.31
N LEU A 144 9.15 3.16 -12.99
CA LEU A 144 9.00 3.08 -14.44
C LEU A 144 7.54 2.95 -14.84
N ARG A 145 7.08 3.82 -15.72
CA ARG A 145 5.70 3.87 -16.24
C ARG A 145 5.10 2.50 -16.63
N PRO A 146 5.82 1.57 -17.29
CA PRO A 146 5.24 0.27 -17.65
C PRO A 146 4.66 -0.52 -16.47
N ALA A 147 5.24 -0.42 -15.25
CA ALA A 147 4.70 -1.12 -14.08
C ALA A 147 3.34 -0.56 -13.60
N LEU A 148 2.96 0.63 -14.05
CA LEU A 148 1.68 1.25 -13.74
C LEU A 148 0.56 0.82 -14.72
N LEU A 149 0.91 0.18 -15.82
CA LEU A 149 -0.07 -0.19 -16.85
C LEU A 149 -0.94 -1.37 -16.38
N PRO A 150 -2.28 -1.26 -16.44
CA PRO A 150 -3.17 -2.36 -16.04
C PRO A 150 -2.85 -3.68 -16.74
N ASP A 151 -2.58 -3.66 -18.04
CA ASP A 151 -2.24 -4.86 -18.82
C ASP A 151 -0.96 -5.55 -18.32
N VAL A 152 0.01 -4.76 -17.82
CA VAL A 152 1.24 -5.30 -17.23
C VAL A 152 0.93 -5.97 -15.89
N ILE A 153 0.14 -5.33 -15.04
CA ILE A 153 -0.29 -5.88 -13.74
C ILE A 153 -1.10 -7.17 -13.95
N HIS A 154 -2.03 -7.18 -14.92
CA HIS A 154 -2.76 -8.38 -15.31
C HIS A 154 -1.83 -9.53 -15.71
N ARG A 155 -0.87 -9.26 -16.60
CA ARG A 155 0.07 -10.30 -17.03
C ARG A 155 0.89 -10.87 -15.87
N VAL A 156 1.34 -10.02 -14.94
CA VAL A 156 2.07 -10.48 -13.76
C VAL A 156 1.20 -11.40 -12.93
N VAL A 157 -0.04 -11.00 -12.63
CA VAL A 157 -0.98 -11.78 -11.81
C VAL A 157 -1.35 -13.10 -12.50
N ASP A 158 -1.65 -13.07 -13.80
CA ASP A 158 -2.06 -14.25 -14.55
C ASP A 158 -0.93 -15.26 -14.71
N GLU A 159 0.28 -14.81 -15.07
CA GLU A 159 1.41 -15.70 -15.32
C GLU A 159 2.04 -16.26 -14.04
N THR A 160 1.83 -15.62 -12.89
CA THR A 160 2.36 -16.08 -11.59
C THR A 160 1.30 -16.76 -10.73
N GLY A 161 0.01 -16.50 -11.00
CA GLY A 161 -1.11 -17.02 -10.22
C GLY A 161 -1.31 -16.34 -8.86
N CYS A 162 -0.57 -15.28 -8.54
CA CYS A 162 -0.68 -14.54 -7.28
C CYS A 162 -2.00 -13.75 -7.18
N GLY A 163 -2.27 -13.15 -6.01
CA GLY A 163 -3.38 -12.25 -5.78
C GLY A 163 -3.01 -10.78 -5.99
N LEU A 164 -4.02 -9.91 -5.86
CA LEU A 164 -3.88 -8.46 -5.90
C LEU A 164 -4.04 -7.87 -4.49
N LEU A 165 -3.13 -6.99 -4.11
CA LEU A 165 -3.33 -5.95 -3.11
C LEU A 165 -3.64 -4.68 -3.88
N LEU A 166 -4.84 -4.14 -3.71
CA LEU A 166 -5.24 -2.88 -4.33
C LEU A 166 -5.02 -1.72 -3.37
N ASP A 167 -4.03 -0.87 -3.64
CA ASP A 167 -4.01 0.47 -3.05
C ASP A 167 -4.81 1.42 -3.94
N ILE A 168 -5.93 1.94 -3.40
CA ILE A 168 -6.83 2.84 -4.12
C ILE A 168 -6.16 4.17 -4.43
N SER A 169 -5.31 4.64 -3.53
CA SER A 169 -4.62 5.93 -3.69
C SER A 169 -3.54 5.85 -4.74
N HIS A 170 -2.74 4.78 -4.72
CA HIS A 170 -1.78 4.49 -5.78
C HIS A 170 -2.48 4.36 -7.14
N ALA A 171 -3.60 3.65 -7.21
CA ALA A 171 -4.36 3.51 -8.46
C ALA A 171 -4.83 4.86 -9.01
N ARG A 172 -5.32 5.77 -8.14
CA ARG A 172 -5.75 7.12 -8.55
C ARG A 172 -4.59 8.01 -8.99
N LEU A 173 -3.44 7.90 -8.32
CA LEU A 173 -2.22 8.61 -8.71
C LEU A 173 -1.65 8.07 -10.03
N ALA A 174 -1.63 6.75 -10.22
CA ALA A 174 -1.22 6.10 -11.46
C ALA A 174 -2.14 6.48 -12.62
N ALA A 175 -3.46 6.43 -12.44
CA ALA A 175 -4.43 6.86 -13.44
C ALA A 175 -4.19 8.30 -13.90
N ARG A 176 -3.95 9.21 -12.96
CA ARG A 176 -3.61 10.61 -13.28
C ARG A 176 -2.33 10.71 -14.09
N HIS A 177 -1.26 10.00 -13.68
CA HIS A 177 0.01 9.98 -14.41
C HIS A 177 -0.16 9.45 -15.85
N LEU A 178 -1.01 8.43 -16.02
CA LEU A 178 -1.32 7.84 -17.32
C LEU A 178 -2.33 8.64 -18.16
N GLY A 179 -2.97 9.67 -17.58
CA GLY A 179 -4.05 10.43 -18.24
C GLY A 179 -5.35 9.64 -18.40
N MET A 180 -5.62 8.68 -17.52
CA MET A 180 -6.83 7.86 -17.49
C MET A 180 -7.82 8.34 -16.44
N ASP A 181 -9.10 7.99 -16.61
CA ASP A 181 -10.08 8.07 -15.52
C ASP A 181 -9.72 7.07 -14.42
N ALA A 182 -9.88 7.47 -13.15
CA ALA A 182 -9.46 6.64 -12.03
C ALA A 182 -10.29 5.34 -11.91
N TRP A 183 -11.60 5.39 -12.20
CA TRP A 183 -12.45 4.21 -12.18
C TRP A 183 -12.18 3.28 -13.36
N GLU A 184 -11.96 3.85 -14.56
CA GLU A 184 -11.54 3.06 -15.73
C GLU A 184 -10.23 2.33 -15.44
N TYR A 185 -9.27 3.02 -14.81
CA TYR A 185 -8.00 2.40 -14.41
C TYR A 185 -8.21 1.26 -13.41
N ILE A 186 -8.95 1.50 -12.30
CA ILE A 186 -9.17 0.50 -11.26
C ILE A 186 -9.92 -0.72 -11.81
N HIS A 187 -10.94 -0.51 -12.65
CA HIS A 187 -11.67 -1.61 -13.27
C HIS A 187 -10.85 -2.39 -14.31
N ALA A 188 -9.78 -1.81 -14.81
CA ALA A 188 -8.83 -2.49 -15.69
C ALA A 188 -7.74 -3.27 -14.94
N LEU A 189 -7.70 -3.21 -13.59
CA LEU A 189 -6.84 -4.07 -12.77
C LEU A 189 -7.49 -5.44 -12.51
N PRO A 190 -6.73 -6.50 -12.16
CA PRO A 190 -7.26 -7.82 -11.87
C PRO A 190 -8.00 -7.87 -10.51
N VAL A 191 -9.05 -7.04 -10.36
CA VAL A 191 -9.79 -6.86 -9.10
C VAL A 191 -10.55 -8.10 -8.63
N GLU A 192 -10.81 -9.07 -9.50
CA GLU A 192 -11.35 -10.38 -9.13
C GLU A 192 -10.35 -11.22 -8.32
N ARG A 193 -9.05 -10.88 -8.42
CA ARG A 193 -7.95 -11.50 -7.65
C ARG A 193 -7.65 -10.76 -6.34
N LEU A 194 -8.48 -9.78 -5.97
CA LEU A 194 -8.29 -8.95 -4.76
C LEU A 194 -8.20 -9.82 -3.49
N ARG A 195 -7.19 -9.55 -2.66
CA ARG A 195 -6.95 -10.21 -1.36
C ARG A 195 -6.80 -9.22 -0.21
N GLU A 196 -6.33 -8.03 -0.50
CA GLU A 196 -6.10 -6.94 0.46
C GLU A 196 -6.40 -5.61 -0.22
N ILE A 197 -6.87 -4.61 0.54
CA ILE A 197 -7.14 -3.28 0.04
C ILE A 197 -6.59 -2.22 1.00
N HIS A 198 -5.88 -1.24 0.45
CA HIS A 198 -5.39 -0.09 1.18
C HIS A 198 -6.21 1.15 0.84
N VAL A 199 -6.46 1.96 1.87
CA VAL A 199 -7.22 3.20 1.80
C VAL A 199 -6.42 4.29 2.51
N THR A 200 -6.15 5.38 1.81
CA THR A 200 -5.47 6.55 2.38
C THR A 200 -5.93 7.83 1.68
N GLY A 201 -5.68 8.99 2.28
CA GLY A 201 -6.00 10.28 1.67
C GLY A 201 -4.90 10.77 0.75
N ILE A 202 -5.27 11.32 -0.39
CA ILE A 202 -4.37 11.97 -1.33
C ILE A 202 -4.50 13.47 -1.19
N GLN A 203 -3.43 14.16 -0.77
CA GLN A 203 -3.42 15.60 -0.65
C GLN A 203 -2.13 16.20 -1.21
N HIS A 204 -2.15 17.51 -1.48
CA HIS A 204 -0.92 18.26 -1.72
C HIS A 204 -0.14 18.39 -0.42
N PHE A 205 1.15 18.03 -0.47
CA PHE A 205 2.07 18.23 0.64
C PHE A 205 2.45 19.71 0.75
N ASP A 206 1.54 20.48 1.30
CA ASP A 206 1.59 21.95 1.37
C ASP A 206 2.42 22.47 2.56
N ALA A 207 2.37 23.77 2.78
CA ALA A 207 3.10 24.44 3.86
C ALA A 207 2.72 23.92 5.26
N ARG A 208 1.48 23.41 5.47
CA ARG A 208 1.05 22.81 6.74
C ARG A 208 1.88 21.56 7.05
N TRP A 209 1.94 20.64 6.09
CA TRP A 209 2.66 19.38 6.23
C TRP A 209 4.17 19.60 6.33
N VAL A 210 4.72 20.47 5.47
CA VAL A 210 6.13 20.91 5.55
C VAL A 210 6.43 21.45 6.95
N GLY A 211 5.56 22.30 7.51
CA GLY A 211 5.74 22.86 8.84
C GLY A 211 5.72 21.80 9.96
N LEU A 212 4.91 20.72 9.82
CA LEU A 212 4.93 19.59 10.76
C LEU A 212 6.28 18.88 10.73
N LEU A 213 6.76 18.49 9.54
CA LEU A 213 8.04 17.80 9.39
C LEU A 213 9.23 18.64 9.88
N CYS A 214 9.24 19.93 9.58
CA CYS A 214 10.29 20.85 10.10
C CYS A 214 10.32 20.85 11.63
N ARG A 215 9.15 20.91 12.29
CA ARG A 215 9.08 20.88 13.77
C ARG A 215 9.52 19.55 14.36
N ALA A 216 9.27 18.45 13.65
CA ALA A 216 9.72 17.12 14.03
C ALA A 216 11.21 16.87 13.75
N GLY A 217 11.92 17.82 13.10
CA GLY A 217 13.34 17.67 12.79
C GLY A 217 13.64 16.69 11.65
N VAL A 218 12.68 16.45 10.77
CA VAL A 218 12.87 15.58 9.59
C VAL A 218 13.91 16.21 8.65
N ASP A 219 14.71 15.37 7.99
CA ASP A 219 15.76 15.80 7.06
C ASP A 219 15.21 16.69 5.94
N ALA A 220 15.91 17.76 5.64
CA ALA A 220 15.49 18.78 4.68
C ALA A 220 15.37 18.23 3.25
N GLY A 221 16.19 17.24 2.86
CA GLY A 221 16.12 16.58 1.56
C GLY A 221 14.85 15.74 1.41
N VAL A 222 14.44 15.06 2.50
CA VAL A 222 13.17 14.32 2.54
C VAL A 222 11.99 15.28 2.40
N ILE A 223 11.98 16.39 3.16
CA ILE A 223 10.94 17.40 3.08
C ILE A 223 10.84 17.99 1.66
N GLN A 224 11.98 18.33 1.06
CA GLN A 224 12.03 18.87 -0.30
C GLN A 224 11.48 17.85 -1.34
N GLY A 225 11.72 16.56 -1.13
CA GLY A 225 11.21 15.49 -1.98
C GLY A 225 9.68 15.33 -1.94
N LEU A 226 9.02 15.79 -0.87
CA LEU A 226 7.57 15.71 -0.69
C LEU A 226 6.86 17.04 -1.02
N ALA A 227 7.49 18.17 -0.72
CA ALA A 227 6.88 19.51 -0.80
C ALA A 227 6.30 19.82 -2.18
N GLY A 228 5.05 20.27 -2.21
CA GLY A 228 4.31 20.64 -3.43
C GLY A 228 3.82 19.49 -4.27
N ARG A 229 4.14 18.24 -3.93
CA ARG A 229 3.64 17.04 -4.63
C ARG A 229 2.30 16.61 -4.05
N GLN A 230 1.55 15.86 -4.82
CA GLN A 230 0.47 15.04 -4.28
C GLN A 230 1.09 13.76 -3.71
N VAL A 231 0.72 13.48 -2.50
CA VAL A 231 1.16 12.28 -1.77
C VAL A 231 -0.04 11.63 -1.09
N ASP A 232 0.08 10.38 -0.85
CA ASP A 232 -0.82 9.54 -0.05
C ASP A 232 -0.43 9.55 1.43
N HIS A 233 -0.92 8.60 2.22
CA HIS A 233 -0.70 8.50 3.68
C HIS A 233 -1.13 9.74 4.49
N LEU A 234 -1.98 10.58 3.92
CA LEU A 234 -2.58 11.75 4.56
C LEU A 234 -4.05 11.49 4.94
N PRO A 235 -4.69 12.40 5.71
CA PRO A 235 -6.10 12.23 6.07
C PRO A 235 -7.01 12.12 4.84
N LEU A 236 -8.02 11.23 4.91
CA LEU A 236 -9.02 11.10 3.85
C LEU A 236 -9.85 12.39 3.74
N ILE A 237 -9.99 12.89 2.51
CA ILE A 237 -10.90 13.97 2.16
C ILE A 237 -12.17 13.40 1.49
N THR A 238 -13.12 14.25 1.13
CA THR A 238 -14.43 13.84 0.59
C THR A 238 -14.31 12.86 -0.58
N ASP A 239 -13.42 13.12 -1.52
CA ASP A 239 -13.23 12.26 -2.69
C ASP A 239 -12.66 10.89 -2.30
N ASP A 240 -11.72 10.84 -1.35
CA ASP A 240 -11.15 9.58 -0.87
C ASP A 240 -12.21 8.70 -0.21
N TRP A 241 -13.09 9.32 0.60
CA TRP A 241 -14.23 8.63 1.19
C TRP A 241 -15.20 8.06 0.15
N ALA A 242 -15.46 8.81 -0.94
CA ALA A 242 -16.31 8.33 -2.02
C ALA A 242 -15.70 7.12 -2.73
N PHE A 243 -14.39 7.16 -3.03
CA PHE A 243 -13.66 6.03 -3.61
C PHE A 243 -13.66 4.82 -2.68
N ALA A 244 -13.37 4.99 -1.38
CA ALA A 244 -13.41 3.92 -0.41
C ALA A 244 -14.80 3.27 -0.31
N ALA A 245 -15.85 4.07 -0.20
CA ALA A 245 -17.23 3.57 -0.10
C ALA A 245 -17.63 2.77 -1.34
N GLN A 246 -17.42 3.31 -2.54
CA GLN A 246 -17.75 2.64 -3.79
C GLN A 246 -16.93 1.35 -4.00
N SER A 247 -15.65 1.33 -3.65
CA SER A 247 -14.82 0.13 -3.69
C SER A 247 -15.37 -0.96 -2.78
N LEU A 248 -15.75 -0.61 -1.55
CA LEU A 248 -16.36 -1.57 -0.62
C LEU A 248 -17.73 -2.07 -1.11
N ASP A 249 -18.49 -1.26 -1.83
CA ASP A 249 -19.75 -1.70 -2.45
C ASP A 249 -19.49 -2.69 -3.60
N HIS A 250 -18.50 -2.49 -4.46
CA HIS A 250 -18.09 -3.46 -5.47
C HIS A 250 -17.69 -4.80 -4.84
N ILE A 251 -16.97 -4.79 -3.73
CA ILE A 251 -16.59 -5.99 -2.97
C ILE A 251 -17.85 -6.69 -2.41
N ARG A 252 -18.77 -5.95 -1.76
CA ARG A 252 -19.99 -6.51 -1.18
C ARG A 252 -20.94 -7.10 -2.22
N CYS A 253 -21.01 -6.48 -3.39
CA CYS A 253 -21.82 -6.97 -4.52
C CYS A 253 -21.15 -8.16 -5.24
N GLY A 254 -19.94 -8.58 -4.86
CA GLY A 254 -19.23 -9.69 -5.48
C GLY A 254 -18.68 -9.37 -6.88
N VAL A 255 -18.60 -8.08 -7.24
CA VAL A 255 -18.00 -7.62 -8.50
C VAL A 255 -16.47 -7.74 -8.43
N TRP A 256 -15.90 -7.43 -7.26
CA TRP A 256 -14.48 -7.62 -6.95
C TRP A 256 -14.26 -8.83 -6.06
N GLY A 257 -13.01 -9.30 -5.98
CA GLY A 257 -12.60 -10.33 -5.04
C GLY A 257 -12.85 -9.94 -3.58
N GLN A 258 -12.75 -10.90 -2.67
CA GLN A 258 -13.02 -10.68 -1.24
C GLN A 258 -11.69 -10.48 -0.49
N PRO A 259 -11.35 -9.25 -0.09
CA PRO A 259 -10.16 -9.01 0.71
C PRO A 259 -10.36 -9.54 2.14
N TRP A 260 -9.29 -10.05 2.73
CA TRP A 260 -9.29 -10.45 4.12
C TRP A 260 -9.27 -9.25 5.07
N ILE A 261 -8.68 -8.13 4.61
CA ILE A 261 -8.50 -6.91 5.39
C ILE A 261 -8.60 -5.66 4.51
N VAL A 262 -9.09 -4.59 5.11
CA VAL A 262 -9.01 -3.21 4.64
C VAL A 262 -8.03 -2.49 5.55
N ALA A 263 -6.99 -1.86 5.03
CA ALA A 263 -6.02 -1.12 5.83
C ALA A 263 -6.14 0.39 5.59
N LEU A 264 -6.28 1.16 6.67
CA LEU A 264 -6.10 2.60 6.65
C LEU A 264 -4.61 2.92 6.76
N GLU A 265 -4.05 3.47 5.72
CA GLU A 265 -2.64 3.87 5.68
C GLU A 265 -2.49 5.38 5.94
N TYR A 266 -2.87 5.80 7.13
CA TYR A 266 -2.66 7.17 7.59
C TYR A 266 -1.67 7.22 8.72
N GLY A 267 -0.66 8.09 8.61
CA GLY A 267 0.43 8.11 9.56
C GLY A 267 1.25 6.82 9.53
N GLY A 268 1.88 6.48 10.63
CA GLY A 268 2.69 5.27 10.73
C GLY A 268 3.86 5.45 11.67
N VAL A 269 4.91 4.66 11.47
CA VAL A 269 6.18 4.75 12.19
C VAL A 269 7.25 5.43 11.34
N GLY A 270 8.26 5.96 12.01
CA GLY A 270 9.33 6.71 11.38
C GLY A 270 9.04 8.21 11.26
N PRO A 271 10.11 9.02 11.12
CA PRO A 271 10.06 10.46 11.38
C PRO A 271 9.03 11.24 10.57
N VAL A 272 8.76 10.82 9.33
CA VAL A 272 7.78 11.49 8.44
C VAL A 272 6.36 11.16 8.88
N TRP A 273 6.07 9.86 9.00
CA TRP A 273 4.70 9.39 9.20
C TRP A 273 4.21 9.58 10.64
N GLU A 274 5.10 9.53 11.62
CA GLU A 274 4.80 9.93 12.99
C GLU A 274 4.45 11.41 13.08
N ALA A 275 5.20 12.27 12.38
CA ALA A 275 4.98 13.71 12.41
C ALA A 275 3.65 14.17 11.80
N VAL A 276 3.10 13.40 10.86
CA VAL A 276 1.80 13.71 10.23
C VAL A 276 0.63 12.98 10.89
N ALA A 277 0.87 12.04 11.80
CA ALA A 277 -0.17 11.26 12.47
C ALA A 277 -0.87 12.07 13.57
N GLU A 278 -1.90 12.80 13.21
CA GLU A 278 -2.71 13.61 14.15
C GLU A 278 -3.77 12.74 14.83
N MET A 279 -3.77 12.75 16.17
CA MET A 279 -4.71 11.95 16.98
C MET A 279 -6.18 12.27 16.69
N GLU A 280 -6.51 13.55 16.45
CA GLU A 280 -7.88 13.97 16.13
C GLU A 280 -8.38 13.36 14.82
N VAL A 281 -7.52 13.26 13.82
CA VAL A 281 -7.85 12.63 12.53
C VAL A 281 -8.14 11.13 12.73
N LEU A 282 -7.29 10.43 13.48
CA LEU A 282 -7.52 9.01 13.77
C LEU A 282 -8.82 8.80 14.55
N ARG A 283 -9.11 9.67 15.55
CA ARG A 283 -10.34 9.60 16.35
C ARG A 283 -11.60 9.80 15.52
N GLU A 284 -11.54 10.61 14.47
CA GLU A 284 -12.67 10.86 13.56
C GLU A 284 -12.79 9.80 12.47
N GLN A 285 -11.67 9.49 11.80
CA GLN A 285 -11.70 8.71 10.56
C GLN A 285 -11.74 7.20 10.80
N VAL A 286 -11.07 6.70 11.84
CA VAL A 286 -11.04 5.25 12.10
C VAL A 286 -12.43 4.69 12.43
N PRO A 287 -13.24 5.28 13.33
CA PRO A 287 -14.60 4.78 13.59
C PRO A 287 -15.49 4.80 12.34
N ARG A 288 -15.42 5.87 11.54
CA ARG A 288 -16.19 5.98 10.29
C ARG A 288 -15.80 4.89 9.29
N LEU A 289 -14.50 4.62 9.13
CA LEU A 289 -14.05 3.55 8.25
C LEU A 289 -14.41 2.17 8.81
N TYR A 290 -14.34 1.98 10.13
CA TYR A 290 -14.75 0.74 10.78
C TYR A 290 -16.23 0.42 10.49
N GLU A 291 -17.12 1.38 10.67
CA GLU A 291 -18.54 1.22 10.34
C GLU A 291 -18.75 0.89 8.86
N LEU A 292 -18.04 1.60 7.99
CA LEU A 292 -18.08 1.37 6.55
C LEU A 292 -17.61 -0.05 6.19
N VAL A 293 -16.51 -0.53 6.77
CA VAL A 293 -15.96 -1.88 6.52
C VAL A 293 -16.86 -2.98 7.08
N LYS A 294 -17.47 -2.75 8.26
CA LYS A 294 -18.36 -3.73 8.90
C LYS A 294 -19.77 -3.76 8.28
N GLY A 295 -20.10 -2.81 7.40
CA GLY A 295 -21.41 -2.74 6.75
C GLY A 295 -22.53 -2.24 7.67
N CYS A 296 -22.20 -1.56 8.78
CA CYS A 296 -23.15 -0.86 9.59
C CYS A 296 -23.67 0.36 8.80
N CYS A 297 -25.00 0.49 8.66
CA CYS A 297 -25.58 1.67 8.03
C CYS A 297 -25.16 2.91 8.83
N VAL A 298 -24.36 3.78 8.24
CA VAL A 298 -24.12 5.12 8.77
C VAL A 298 -25.40 5.91 8.55
N PRO A 299 -26.08 6.45 9.59
CA PRO A 299 -27.14 7.42 9.36
C PRO A 299 -26.52 8.63 8.66
N GLU A 300 -27.12 9.06 7.53
CA GLU A 300 -26.71 10.31 6.89
C GLU A 300 -26.72 11.43 7.94
N PRO A 301 -25.68 12.27 8.00
CA PRO A 301 -25.68 13.43 8.87
C PRO A 301 -26.82 14.37 8.43
N ALA A 302 -27.68 14.74 9.38
CA ALA A 302 -28.84 15.61 9.18
C ALA A 302 -28.44 17.03 8.77
#